data_5721631ee86681dd69f788613243c71c
#
_entry.id   5721631ee86681dd69f788613243c71c
#
_cell.length_a   1.000
_cell.length_b   1.000
_cell.length_c   1.000
_cell.angle_alpha   90.00
_cell.angle_beta   90.00
_cell.angle_gamma   90.00
#
_symmetry.space_group_name_H-M   'P 1'
#
loop_
_entity.id
_entity.type
_entity.pdbx_description
1 polymer ?
#
loop_
_entity_poly.entity_id
_entity_poly.type
_entity_poly.pdbx_seq_one_letter_code
_entity_poly.pdbx_strand_id
1 'polypeptide(L)'
;MSIRVLIVDDHSRMRETLRSFLESVPGIEVVGEAENGRAAIQLARDKKPAVVIMDVIMPEMDGIEATQLITTEMPEVKVIAFSMHGDEACRDALRQAGASCFVSKRYALEELTRAIEAVIANEREWRSQQDR
;
A
#
# COMPACT_ATOMS: atom_id res chain seq x y z
N MET A 1 -15.35 -12.89 5.73
CA MET A 1 -15.11 -11.71 4.89
C MET A 1 -13.63 -11.58 4.60
N SER A 2 -13.29 -11.15 3.40
CA SER A 2 -11.90 -10.98 3.03
C SER A 2 -11.53 -9.50 2.94
N ILE A 3 -10.24 -9.22 3.21
CA ILE A 3 -9.68 -7.90 3.01
C ILE A 3 -9.19 -7.84 1.56
N ARG A 4 -9.77 -6.95 0.78
CA ARG A 4 -9.45 -6.82 -0.64
C ARG A 4 -8.26 -5.89 -0.80
N VAL A 5 -7.20 -6.37 -1.44
CA VAL A 5 -5.90 -5.69 -1.51
C VAL A 5 -5.50 -5.47 -2.96
N LEU A 6 -5.07 -4.26 -3.28
CA LEU A 6 -4.47 -3.90 -4.56
C LEU A 6 -2.96 -3.75 -4.35
N ILE A 7 -2.17 -4.37 -5.21
CA ILE A 7 -0.70 -4.30 -5.16
C ILE A 7 -0.20 -3.35 -6.24
N VAL A 8 0.62 -2.37 -5.85
CA VAL A 8 1.19 -1.40 -6.79
C VAL A 8 2.70 -1.39 -6.66
N ASP A 9 3.40 -1.82 -7.69
CA ASP A 9 4.87 -1.86 -7.73
C ASP A 9 5.28 -1.98 -9.19
N ASP A 10 6.30 -1.24 -9.61
CA ASP A 10 6.76 -1.30 -11.01
C ASP A 10 7.62 -2.53 -11.29
N HIS A 11 8.01 -3.29 -10.27
CA HIS A 11 8.80 -4.50 -10.43
C HIS A 11 7.89 -5.73 -10.43
N SER A 12 7.81 -6.42 -11.58
CA SER A 12 6.92 -7.57 -11.73
C SER A 12 7.25 -8.69 -10.74
N ARG A 13 8.52 -8.92 -10.45
CA ARG A 13 8.92 -9.94 -9.49
C ARG A 13 8.43 -9.64 -8.09
N MET A 14 8.47 -8.36 -7.68
CA MET A 14 7.97 -7.98 -6.37
C MET A 14 6.46 -8.19 -6.32
N ARG A 15 5.74 -7.83 -7.40
CA ARG A 15 4.29 -8.06 -7.44
C ARG A 15 3.96 -9.55 -7.31
N GLU A 16 4.70 -10.42 -8.01
CA GLU A 16 4.50 -11.87 -7.90
C GLU A 16 4.75 -12.36 -6.48
N THR A 17 5.83 -11.90 -5.87
CA THR A 17 6.18 -12.29 -4.50
C THR A 17 5.10 -11.86 -3.52
N LEU A 18 4.66 -10.60 -3.63
CA LEU A 18 3.60 -10.08 -2.76
C LEU A 18 2.29 -10.82 -2.96
N ARG A 19 1.92 -11.06 -4.22
CA ARG A 19 0.70 -11.78 -4.53
C ARG A 19 0.71 -13.18 -3.94
N SER A 20 1.79 -13.93 -4.17
CA SER A 20 1.91 -15.30 -3.64
C SER A 20 1.82 -15.30 -2.13
N PHE A 21 2.52 -14.37 -1.48
CA PHE A 21 2.51 -14.31 -0.03
C PHE A 21 1.11 -13.95 0.50
N LEU A 22 0.52 -12.89 -0.03
CA LEU A 22 -0.77 -12.40 0.48
C LEU A 22 -1.90 -13.38 0.23
N GLU A 23 -1.87 -14.06 -0.92
CA GLU A 23 -2.90 -15.07 -1.22
C GLU A 23 -2.78 -16.29 -0.33
N SER A 24 -1.62 -16.51 0.30
CA SER A 24 -1.46 -17.60 1.26
C SER A 24 -2.01 -17.25 2.64
N VAL A 25 -2.32 -15.98 2.90
CA VAL A 25 -2.81 -15.53 4.20
C VAL A 25 -4.33 -15.61 4.23
N PRO A 26 -4.91 -16.38 5.16
CA PRO A 26 -6.38 -16.45 5.25
C PRO A 26 -6.98 -15.08 5.48
N GLY A 27 -8.05 -14.78 4.78
CA GLY A 27 -8.76 -13.52 4.93
C GLY A 27 -8.26 -12.39 4.05
N ILE A 28 -7.25 -12.61 3.21
CA ILE A 28 -6.75 -11.60 2.28
C ILE A 28 -7.02 -12.06 0.86
N GLU A 29 -7.57 -11.16 0.05
CA GLU A 29 -7.85 -11.39 -1.36
C GLU A 29 -7.13 -10.31 -2.17
N VAL A 30 -6.24 -10.69 -3.09
CA VAL A 30 -5.59 -9.75 -4.00
C VAL A 30 -6.52 -9.53 -5.18
N VAL A 31 -7.00 -8.30 -5.34
CA VAL A 31 -8.00 -7.98 -6.36
C VAL A 31 -7.39 -7.38 -7.63
N GLY A 32 -6.12 -7.03 -7.60
CA GLY A 32 -5.46 -6.51 -8.79
C GLY A 32 -4.02 -6.12 -8.54
N GLU A 33 -3.32 -5.83 -9.62
CA GLU A 33 -1.94 -5.36 -9.60
C GLU A 33 -1.81 -4.19 -10.56
N ALA A 34 -1.01 -3.20 -10.17
CA ALA A 34 -0.71 -2.06 -11.01
C ALA A 34 0.79 -1.84 -11.04
N GLU A 35 1.31 -1.38 -12.17
CA GLU A 35 2.75 -1.16 -12.32
C GLU A 35 3.16 0.31 -12.24
N ASN A 36 2.19 1.22 -12.10
CA ASN A 36 2.47 2.65 -11.95
C ASN A 36 1.29 3.32 -11.26
N GLY A 37 1.49 4.61 -10.93
CA GLY A 37 0.49 5.36 -10.18
C GLY A 37 -0.82 5.57 -10.92
N ARG A 38 -0.76 5.78 -12.23
CA ARG A 38 -1.98 5.98 -13.02
C ARG A 38 -2.84 4.73 -13.06
N ALA A 39 -2.21 3.58 -13.29
CA ALA A 39 -2.93 2.30 -13.27
C ALA A 39 -3.49 2.02 -11.88
N ALA A 40 -2.75 2.40 -10.83
CA ALA A 40 -3.20 2.23 -9.46
C ALA A 40 -4.49 2.99 -9.19
N ILE A 41 -4.56 4.25 -9.62
CA ILE A 41 -5.75 5.09 -9.42
C ILE A 41 -6.94 4.48 -10.15
N GLN A 42 -6.75 4.07 -11.41
CA GLN A 42 -7.83 3.49 -12.20
C GLN A 42 -8.34 2.19 -11.58
N LEU A 43 -7.43 1.32 -11.16
CA LEU A 43 -7.82 0.06 -10.54
C LEU A 43 -8.48 0.29 -9.18
N ALA A 44 -8.03 1.27 -8.42
CA ALA A 44 -8.67 1.60 -7.15
C ALA A 44 -10.11 2.03 -7.37
N ARG A 45 -10.38 2.82 -8.40
CA ARG A 45 -11.73 3.23 -8.76
C ARG A 45 -12.60 2.03 -9.15
N ASP A 46 -12.03 1.13 -9.95
CA ASP A 46 -12.77 0.00 -10.50
C ASP A 46 -13.01 -1.09 -9.46
N LYS A 47 -12.00 -1.38 -8.67
CA LYS A 47 -12.03 -2.52 -7.73
C LYS A 47 -12.42 -2.15 -6.32
N LYS A 48 -12.27 -0.89 -5.95
CA LYS A 48 -12.59 -0.37 -4.61
C LYS A 48 -11.98 -1.25 -3.51
N PRO A 49 -10.65 -1.38 -3.49
CA PRO A 49 -9.99 -2.23 -2.48
C PRO A 49 -10.12 -1.60 -1.11
N ALA A 50 -9.99 -2.43 -0.08
CA ALA A 50 -9.90 -1.91 1.29
C ALA A 50 -8.52 -1.33 1.55
N VAL A 51 -7.47 -1.95 0.96
CA VAL A 51 -6.07 -1.58 1.19
C VAL A 51 -5.33 -1.57 -0.14
N VAL A 52 -4.47 -0.57 -0.32
CA VAL A 52 -3.52 -0.50 -1.44
C VAL A 52 -2.12 -0.60 -0.85
N ILE A 53 -1.35 -1.57 -1.34
CA ILE A 53 0.07 -1.67 -1.02
C ILE A 53 0.81 -0.88 -2.10
N MET A 54 1.40 0.25 -1.73
CA MET A 54 1.91 1.23 -2.68
C MET A 54 3.42 1.36 -2.61
N ASP A 55 4.11 1.01 -3.71
CA ASP A 55 5.52 1.36 -3.85
C ASP A 55 5.64 2.87 -4.04
N VAL A 56 6.71 3.46 -3.52
CA VAL A 56 6.89 4.91 -3.53
C VAL A 56 7.53 5.39 -4.82
N ILE A 57 8.58 4.71 -5.26
CA ILE A 57 9.37 5.16 -6.41
C ILE A 57 8.96 4.37 -7.64
N MET A 58 8.23 5.02 -8.54
CA MET A 58 7.74 4.42 -9.77
C MET A 58 7.83 5.43 -10.91
N PRO A 59 7.91 4.96 -12.17
CA PRO A 59 7.87 5.86 -13.32
C PRO A 59 6.49 6.51 -13.49
N GLU A 60 6.43 7.58 -14.22
CA GLU A 60 5.26 8.37 -14.59
C GLU A 60 4.65 9.10 -13.39
N MET A 61 3.98 8.39 -12.51
CA MET A 61 3.41 8.98 -11.30
C MET A 61 3.91 8.19 -10.11
N ASP A 62 4.62 8.86 -9.20
CA ASP A 62 5.19 8.18 -8.03
C ASP A 62 4.11 7.85 -6.99
N GLY A 63 4.50 7.05 -6.01
CA GLY A 63 3.58 6.55 -5.00
C GLY A 63 3.03 7.63 -4.09
N ILE A 64 3.76 8.71 -3.88
CA ILE A 64 3.28 9.81 -3.02
C ILE A 64 2.13 10.54 -3.71
N GLU A 65 2.30 10.87 -4.97
CA GLU A 65 1.24 11.53 -5.74
C GLU A 65 0.02 10.64 -5.89
N ALA A 66 0.24 9.37 -6.22
CA ALA A 66 -0.85 8.41 -6.36
C ALA A 66 -1.61 8.25 -5.03
N THR A 67 -0.88 8.18 -3.92
CA THR A 67 -1.48 8.08 -2.59
C THR A 67 -2.37 9.28 -2.32
N GLN A 68 -1.89 10.49 -2.61
CA GLN A 68 -2.66 11.71 -2.38
C GLN A 68 -3.97 11.70 -3.18
N LEU A 69 -3.90 11.31 -4.44
CA LEU A 69 -5.09 11.28 -5.30
C LEU A 69 -6.07 10.20 -4.83
N ILE A 70 -5.59 9.02 -4.49
CA ILE A 70 -6.45 7.93 -4.03
C ILE A 70 -7.14 8.29 -2.72
N THR A 71 -6.38 8.78 -1.73
CA THR A 71 -6.95 9.05 -0.41
C THR A 71 -7.87 10.27 -0.42
N THR A 72 -7.64 11.22 -1.31
CA THR A 72 -8.52 12.37 -1.46
C THR A 72 -9.83 11.97 -2.13
N GLU A 73 -9.75 11.18 -3.19
CA GLU A 73 -10.93 10.77 -3.96
C GLU A 73 -11.71 9.66 -3.24
N MET A 74 -10.99 8.75 -2.58
CA MET A 74 -11.57 7.55 -1.96
C MET A 74 -11.08 7.43 -0.51
N PRO A 75 -11.62 8.24 0.43
CA PRO A 75 -11.09 8.25 1.81
C PRO A 75 -11.21 6.93 2.54
N GLU A 76 -12.10 6.06 2.09
CA GLU A 76 -12.29 4.74 2.70
C GLU A 76 -11.20 3.75 2.30
N VAL A 77 -10.43 4.03 1.25
CA VAL A 77 -9.32 3.18 0.83
C VAL A 77 -8.09 3.53 1.66
N LYS A 78 -7.49 2.52 2.30
CA LYS A 78 -6.29 2.71 3.12
C LYS A 78 -5.05 2.41 2.28
N VAL A 79 -4.05 3.26 2.36
CA VAL A 79 -2.81 3.09 1.62
C VAL A 79 -1.69 2.74 2.60
N ILE A 80 -1.01 1.64 2.34
CA ILE A 80 0.20 1.24 3.04
C ILE A 80 1.35 1.46 2.08
N ALA A 81 2.26 2.38 2.41
CA ALA A 81 3.47 2.57 1.63
C ALA A 81 4.44 1.42 1.92
N PHE A 82 4.97 0.80 0.89
CA PHE A 82 5.85 -0.35 1.01
C PHE A 82 7.08 -0.11 0.14
N SER A 83 8.19 0.29 0.74
CA SER A 83 9.32 0.81 -0.01
C SER A 83 10.65 0.48 0.62
N MET A 84 11.69 0.43 -0.22
CA MET A 84 13.08 0.36 0.24
C MET A 84 13.57 1.71 0.76
N HIS A 85 12.91 2.79 0.37
CA HIS A 85 13.34 4.16 0.69
C HIS A 85 12.39 4.75 1.72
N GLY A 86 12.87 4.87 2.96
CA GLY A 86 12.02 5.29 4.05
C GLY A 86 12.66 6.30 4.98
N ASP A 87 13.35 7.32 4.45
CA ASP A 87 13.85 8.37 5.32
C ASP A 87 12.68 9.18 5.89
N GLU A 88 13.00 10.01 6.88
CA GLU A 88 11.98 10.75 7.61
C GLU A 88 11.18 11.68 6.70
N ALA A 89 11.84 12.35 5.77
CA ALA A 89 11.16 13.25 4.85
C ALA A 89 10.18 12.51 3.95
N CYS A 90 10.56 11.32 3.47
CA CYS A 90 9.71 10.48 2.65
C CYS A 90 8.49 10.02 3.44
N ARG A 91 8.69 9.56 4.67
CA ARG A 91 7.59 9.11 5.52
C ARG A 91 6.63 10.24 5.85
N ASP A 92 7.16 11.45 6.11
CA ASP A 92 6.32 12.61 6.37
C ASP A 92 5.48 12.98 5.15
N ALA A 93 6.08 12.96 3.96
CA ALA A 93 5.37 13.24 2.72
C ALA A 93 4.25 12.24 2.49
N LEU A 94 4.50 10.96 2.75
CA LEU A 94 3.49 9.91 2.61
C LEU A 94 2.34 10.09 3.60
N ARG A 95 2.67 10.42 4.85
CA ARG A 95 1.66 10.67 5.86
C ARG A 95 0.77 11.85 5.45
N GLN A 96 1.37 12.93 4.97
CA GLN A 96 0.63 14.10 4.53
C GLN A 96 -0.22 13.81 3.29
N ALA A 97 0.24 12.89 2.45
CA ALA A 97 -0.52 12.44 1.28
C ALA A 97 -1.70 11.54 1.65
N GLY A 98 -1.79 11.12 2.92
CA GLY A 98 -2.91 10.33 3.40
C GLY A 98 -2.61 8.85 3.63
N ALA A 99 -1.36 8.41 3.49
CA ALA A 99 -1.01 7.02 3.77
C ALA A 99 -1.29 6.71 5.25
N SER A 100 -1.79 5.51 5.49
CA SER A 100 -2.11 5.07 6.85
C SER A 100 -0.95 4.38 7.54
N CYS A 101 0.03 3.90 6.76
CA CYS A 101 1.14 3.13 7.31
C CYS A 101 2.31 3.15 6.34
N PHE A 102 3.51 3.00 6.89
CA PHE A 102 4.72 2.79 6.10
C PHE A 102 5.39 1.49 6.58
N VAL A 103 5.71 0.61 5.64
CA VAL A 103 6.45 -0.63 5.91
C VAL A 103 7.66 -0.68 5.00
N SER A 104 8.82 -0.97 5.57
CA SER A 104 10.04 -1.11 4.79
C SER A 104 10.11 -2.47 4.11
N LYS A 105 10.52 -2.49 2.83
CA LYS A 105 10.78 -3.73 2.11
C LYS A 105 11.96 -4.51 2.68
N ARG A 106 12.71 -3.91 3.61
CA ARG A 106 13.84 -4.59 4.27
C ARG A 106 13.38 -5.59 5.32
N TYR A 107 12.13 -5.46 5.79
CA TYR A 107 11.61 -6.35 6.81
C TYR A 107 10.85 -7.51 6.18
N ALA A 108 10.53 -8.49 7.01
CA ALA A 108 9.82 -9.68 6.55
C ALA A 108 8.40 -9.32 6.08
N LEU A 109 7.89 -10.11 5.13
CA LEU A 109 6.55 -9.89 4.59
C LEU A 109 5.46 -10.03 5.66
N GLU A 110 5.73 -10.74 6.75
CA GLU A 110 4.81 -10.83 7.88
C GLU A 110 4.50 -9.47 8.50
N GLU A 111 5.44 -8.54 8.44
CA GLU A 111 5.19 -7.18 8.92
C GLU A 111 4.12 -6.49 8.08
N LEU A 112 4.07 -6.80 6.79
CA LEU A 112 3.06 -6.26 5.91
C LEU A 112 1.66 -6.77 6.30
N THR A 113 1.55 -8.05 6.64
CA THR A 113 0.28 -8.61 7.11
C THR A 113 -0.19 -7.91 8.37
N ARG A 114 0.72 -7.68 9.33
CA ARG A 114 0.39 -6.95 10.55
C ARG A 114 -0.08 -5.53 10.27
N ALA A 115 0.58 -4.87 9.31
CA ALA A 115 0.19 -3.52 8.91
C ALA A 115 -1.21 -3.49 8.30
N ILE A 116 -1.52 -4.47 7.44
CA ILE A 116 -2.87 -4.58 6.84
C ILE A 116 -3.92 -4.71 7.94
N GLU A 117 -3.70 -5.61 8.89
CA GLU A 117 -4.63 -5.80 9.99
C GLU A 117 -4.78 -4.56 10.84
N ALA A 118 -3.66 -3.87 11.10
CA ALA A 118 -3.67 -2.67 11.91
C ALA A 118 -4.43 -1.52 11.27
N VAL A 119 -4.27 -1.30 9.96
CA VAL A 119 -4.96 -0.19 9.29
C VAL A 119 -6.45 -0.46 9.16
N ILE A 120 -6.86 -1.72 9.03
CA ILE A 120 -8.28 -2.06 8.99
C ILE A 120 -8.92 -1.88 10.37
N ALA A 121 -8.19 -2.23 11.44
CA ALA A 121 -8.72 -2.13 12.81
C ALA A 121 -8.68 -0.71 13.35
N ASN A 122 -7.74 0.11 12.89
CA ASN A 122 -7.46 1.41 13.49
C ASN A 122 -7.25 2.46 12.39
N GLU A 123 -8.33 2.86 11.79
CA GLU A 123 -8.38 3.49 10.48
C GLU A 123 -7.74 4.87 10.35
N ARG A 124 -7.45 5.57 11.45
CA ARG A 124 -7.13 7.00 11.35
C ARG A 124 -5.72 7.36 11.74
N GLU A 125 -4.96 6.45 12.33
CA GLU A 125 -3.63 6.76 12.82
C GLU A 125 -2.56 6.35 11.82
N TRP A 126 -1.60 7.27 11.63
CA TRP A 126 -0.39 6.94 10.91
C TRP A 126 0.40 5.91 11.69
N ARG A 127 0.92 4.91 11.00
CA ARG A 127 1.77 3.90 11.60
C ARG A 127 3.01 3.68 10.75
N SER A 128 4.12 3.47 11.43
CA SER A 128 5.35 3.04 10.78
C SER A 128 5.92 1.88 11.55
N GLN A 129 6.17 0.79 10.88
CA GLN A 129 6.75 -0.39 11.52
C GLN A 129 8.19 -0.16 11.94
N GLN A 130 8.78 0.94 11.52
CA GLN A 130 10.14 1.30 11.85
C GLN A 130 10.25 2.23 13.05
N ASP A 131 9.14 2.76 13.52
CA ASP A 131 9.12 3.78 14.57
C ASP A 131 8.89 3.21 15.96
N ARG A 132 9.31 2.02 16.17
CA ARG A 132 9.18 1.38 17.49
C ARG A 132 10.33 1.68 18.39
#